data_c164c2df6bdd126eaf0295ab1713e2fe
#
_entry.id   c164c2df6bdd126eaf0295ab1713e2fe
#
_cell.length_a   1.000
_cell.length_b   1.000
_cell.length_c   1.000
_cell.angle_alpha   90.00
_cell.angle_beta   90.00
_cell.angle_gamma   90.00
#
_symmetry.space_group_name_H-M   'P 1'
#
loop_
_entity.id
_entity.type
_entity.pdbx_description
1 polymer ?
#
loop_
_entity_poly.entity_id
_entity_poly.type
_entity_poly.pdbx_seq_one_letter_code
_entity_poly.pdbx_strand_id
1 'polypeptide(L)'
;NVRRAAQATADVLAADGATRVVVAHDTRFGGPMFAAAAAETLAANGLTVHLAEGPLPTPVLSFAVRHLGADAGVMLTASHNPPAWNGFKLKGAYGGTATEEVYRAVAARVAQVGPEQLRGDPDGEGRIEPLEAREAYFEALTRLLDLDLLRGLRGVLVHDAMGGAAAGWMAGF
;
A
#
# COMPACT_ATOMS: atom_id res chain seq x y z
N ASN A 1 15.05 8.84 3.23
CA ASN A 1 14.71 8.36 1.87
C ASN A 1 13.19 8.16 1.68
N VAL A 2 12.48 7.50 2.64
CA VAL A 2 11.02 7.24 2.51
C VAL A 2 10.24 8.55 2.39
N ARG A 3 10.47 9.54 3.27
CA ARG A 3 9.80 10.86 3.20
C ARG A 3 10.06 11.55 1.86
N ARG A 4 11.29 11.46 1.30
CA ARG A 4 11.59 12.02 -0.03
C ARG A 4 10.77 11.33 -1.14
N ALA A 5 10.66 10.01 -1.10
CA ALA A 5 9.85 9.26 -2.05
C ALA A 5 8.36 9.60 -1.91
N ALA A 6 7.87 9.71 -0.66
CA ALA A 6 6.49 10.09 -0.39
C ALA A 6 6.18 11.53 -0.83
N GLN A 7 7.09 12.49 -0.56
CA GLN A 7 6.95 13.87 -1.03
C GLN A 7 6.89 13.94 -2.56
N ALA A 8 7.85 13.27 -3.23
CA ALA A 8 7.86 13.23 -4.69
C ALA A 8 6.59 12.58 -5.27
N THR A 9 6.07 11.56 -4.58
CA THR A 9 4.80 10.92 -4.97
C THR A 9 3.63 11.89 -4.79
N ALA A 10 3.55 12.62 -3.68
CA ALA A 10 2.53 13.61 -3.45
C ALA A 10 2.57 14.73 -4.52
N ASP A 11 3.76 15.23 -4.84
CA ASP A 11 3.94 16.27 -5.84
C ASP A 11 3.47 15.83 -7.24
N VAL A 12 3.75 14.57 -7.62
CA VAL A 12 3.30 14.00 -8.90
C VAL A 12 1.78 13.79 -8.90
N LEU A 13 1.24 13.22 -7.84
CA LEU A 13 -0.19 12.96 -7.71
C LEU A 13 -1.02 14.26 -7.66
N ALA A 14 -0.49 15.32 -7.04
CA ALA A 14 -1.17 16.61 -6.97
C ALA A 14 -1.41 17.23 -8.36
N ALA A 15 -0.49 16.99 -9.33
CA ALA A 15 -0.65 17.45 -10.70
C ALA A 15 -1.87 16.82 -11.40
N ASP A 16 -2.29 15.62 -10.98
CA ASP A 16 -3.46 14.90 -11.49
C ASP A 16 -4.70 15.12 -10.62
N GLY A 17 -4.63 15.98 -9.61
CA GLY A 17 -5.75 16.29 -8.71
C GLY A 17 -6.10 15.15 -7.74
N ALA A 18 -5.16 14.27 -7.43
CA ALA A 18 -5.36 13.16 -6.50
C ALA A 18 -5.72 13.65 -5.10
N THR A 19 -6.60 12.91 -4.42
CA THR A 19 -7.11 13.25 -3.09
C THR A 19 -6.95 12.13 -2.08
N ARG A 20 -6.76 10.87 -2.54
CA ARG A 20 -6.79 9.68 -1.68
C ARG A 20 -5.71 8.67 -2.07
N VAL A 21 -5.00 8.15 -1.05
CA VAL A 21 -3.95 7.15 -1.22
C VAL A 21 -4.09 6.05 -0.18
N VAL A 22 -3.81 4.81 -0.56
CA VAL A 22 -3.70 3.67 0.37
C VAL A 22 -2.24 3.39 0.65
N VAL A 23 -1.85 3.23 1.91
CA VAL A 23 -0.48 2.92 2.33
C VAL A 23 -0.46 1.63 3.15
N ALA A 24 0.43 0.72 2.81
CA ALA A 24 0.63 -0.53 3.54
C ALA A 24 2.10 -0.98 3.52
N HIS A 25 2.41 -1.97 4.35
CA HIS A 25 3.74 -2.58 4.42
C HIS A 25 3.64 -4.10 4.57
N ASP A 26 4.71 -4.81 4.28
CA ASP A 26 4.87 -6.22 4.59
C ASP A 26 5.51 -6.43 5.99
N THR A 27 5.95 -7.67 6.29
CA THR A 27 6.55 -8.04 7.59
C THR A 27 8.02 -7.65 7.73
N ARG A 28 8.60 -6.93 6.78
CA ARG A 28 10.00 -6.52 6.82
C ARG A 28 10.30 -5.56 7.95
N PHE A 29 11.54 -5.64 8.45
CA PHE A 29 12.03 -4.70 9.46
C PHE A 29 11.82 -3.24 9.01
N GLY A 30 11.35 -2.41 9.93
CA GLY A 30 11.06 -1.00 9.68
C GLY A 30 9.77 -0.74 8.90
N GLY A 31 9.05 -1.77 8.44
CA GLY A 31 7.81 -1.63 7.67
C GLY A 31 6.81 -0.65 8.29
N PRO A 32 6.39 -0.82 9.56
CA PRO A 32 5.47 0.11 10.23
C PRO A 32 5.97 1.55 10.27
N MET A 33 7.25 1.74 10.62
CA MET A 33 7.88 3.06 10.71
C MET A 33 7.95 3.74 9.33
N PHE A 34 8.27 2.99 8.29
CA PHE A 34 8.33 3.53 6.93
C PHE A 34 6.95 3.85 6.38
N ALA A 35 5.95 3.01 6.67
CA ALA A 35 4.57 3.26 6.28
C ALA A 35 4.01 4.50 6.98
N ALA A 36 4.23 4.66 8.28
CA ALA A 36 3.85 5.85 9.02
C ALA A 36 4.52 7.12 8.44
N ALA A 37 5.84 7.08 8.21
CA ALA A 37 6.56 8.22 7.64
C ALA A 37 6.08 8.59 6.23
N ALA A 38 5.68 7.61 5.42
CA ALA A 38 5.08 7.86 4.12
C ALA A 38 3.68 8.48 4.27
N ALA A 39 2.85 7.92 5.14
CA ALA A 39 1.49 8.39 5.39
C ALA A 39 1.46 9.84 5.92
N GLU A 40 2.30 10.16 6.91
CA GLU A 40 2.46 11.52 7.44
C GLU A 40 2.84 12.52 6.35
N THR A 41 3.82 12.16 5.50
CA THR A 41 4.26 13.04 4.42
C THR A 41 3.16 13.24 3.36
N LEU A 42 2.45 12.18 2.98
CA LEU A 42 1.35 12.26 2.02
C LEU A 42 0.19 13.10 2.58
N ALA A 43 -0.18 12.89 3.86
CA ALA A 43 -1.22 13.65 4.52
C ALA A 43 -0.84 15.14 4.66
N ALA A 44 0.41 15.44 5.01
CA ALA A 44 0.92 16.81 5.05
C ALA A 44 0.87 17.55 3.70
N ASN A 45 0.69 16.82 2.61
CA ASN A 45 0.45 17.37 1.27
C ASN A 45 -1.04 17.37 0.87
N GLY A 46 -1.97 17.26 1.84
CA GLY A 46 -3.41 17.40 1.62
C GLY A 46 -4.14 16.12 1.23
N LEU A 47 -3.45 14.98 1.18
CA LEU A 47 -4.07 13.71 0.79
C LEU A 47 -4.77 13.02 1.98
N THR A 48 -5.92 12.41 1.74
CA THR A 48 -6.49 11.42 2.67
C THR A 48 -5.74 10.11 2.49
N VAL A 49 -5.12 9.62 3.55
CA VAL A 49 -4.31 8.40 3.53
C VAL A 49 -4.99 7.30 4.33
N HIS A 50 -5.34 6.19 3.68
CA HIS A 50 -5.78 4.98 4.37
C HIS A 50 -4.55 4.13 4.69
N LEU A 51 -4.17 4.06 5.96
CA LEU A 51 -2.97 3.38 6.45
C LEU A 51 -3.31 2.02 7.05
N ALA A 52 -2.66 0.97 6.57
CA ALA A 52 -2.77 -0.36 7.17
C ALA A 52 -2.16 -0.39 8.58
N GLU A 53 -2.90 -0.88 9.56
CA GLU A 53 -2.46 -0.99 10.96
C GLU A 53 -1.39 -2.07 11.16
N GLY A 54 -1.35 -3.07 10.28
CA GLY A 54 -0.41 -4.17 10.35
C GLY A 54 0.07 -4.63 8.96
N PRO A 55 0.92 -5.67 8.92
CA PRO A 55 1.39 -6.22 7.66
C PRO A 55 0.23 -6.66 6.76
N LEU A 56 0.29 -6.25 5.50
CA LEU A 56 -0.77 -6.48 4.54
C LEU A 56 -0.23 -7.16 3.27
N PRO A 57 -0.86 -8.25 2.77
CA PRO A 57 -0.51 -8.81 1.47
C PRO A 57 -0.71 -7.78 0.35
N THR A 58 0.24 -7.69 -0.56
CA THR A 58 0.15 -6.75 -1.71
C THR A 58 -1.16 -6.83 -2.51
N PRO A 59 -1.76 -8.02 -2.76
CA PRO A 59 -3.06 -8.09 -3.43
C PRO A 59 -4.20 -7.38 -2.68
N VAL A 60 -4.16 -7.38 -1.34
CA VAL A 60 -5.16 -6.68 -0.53
C VAL A 60 -5.04 -5.17 -0.69
N LEU A 61 -3.81 -4.63 -0.71
CA LEU A 61 -3.60 -3.21 -1.01
C LEU A 61 -4.10 -2.87 -2.42
N SER A 62 -3.80 -3.69 -3.41
CA SER A 62 -4.29 -3.51 -4.79
C SER A 62 -5.82 -3.51 -4.88
N PHE A 63 -6.47 -4.39 -4.13
CA PHE A 63 -7.92 -4.40 -3.99
C PHE A 63 -8.43 -3.14 -3.29
N ALA A 64 -7.82 -2.75 -2.17
CA ALA A 64 -8.23 -1.59 -1.38
C ALA A 64 -8.17 -0.29 -2.19
N VAL A 65 -7.14 -0.09 -3.03
CA VAL A 65 -7.05 1.07 -3.93
C VAL A 65 -8.31 1.19 -4.79
N ARG A 66 -8.75 0.10 -5.41
CA ARG A 66 -9.95 0.09 -6.24
C ARG A 66 -11.24 0.19 -5.43
N HIS A 67 -11.32 -0.52 -4.32
CA HIS A 67 -12.50 -0.59 -3.45
C HIS A 67 -12.83 0.78 -2.85
N LEU A 68 -11.81 1.52 -2.43
CA LEU A 68 -11.96 2.86 -1.84
C LEU A 68 -11.99 3.99 -2.88
N GLY A 69 -11.82 3.69 -4.17
CA GLY A 69 -11.68 4.69 -5.21
C GLY A 69 -10.48 5.60 -4.97
N ALA A 70 -9.37 5.03 -4.48
CA ALA A 70 -8.16 5.78 -4.24
C ALA A 70 -7.38 6.00 -5.54
N ASP A 71 -6.70 7.14 -5.63
CA ASP A 71 -5.95 7.57 -6.81
C ASP A 71 -4.64 6.80 -6.96
N ALA A 72 -4.08 6.33 -5.84
CA ALA A 72 -2.85 5.56 -5.82
C ALA A 72 -2.75 4.65 -4.59
N GLY A 73 -1.76 3.75 -4.63
CA GLY A 73 -1.35 2.96 -3.48
C GLY A 73 0.17 2.94 -3.30
N VAL A 74 0.61 2.89 -2.06
CA VAL A 74 2.02 2.77 -1.67
C VAL A 74 2.21 1.49 -0.88
N MET A 75 3.06 0.59 -1.36
CA MET A 75 3.44 -0.64 -0.66
C MET A 75 4.91 -0.62 -0.27
N LEU A 76 5.17 -0.61 1.03
CA LEU A 76 6.53 -0.71 1.59
C LEU A 76 6.92 -2.20 1.63
N THR A 77 7.68 -2.63 0.64
CA THR A 77 8.11 -4.03 0.47
C THR A 77 9.25 -4.15 -0.51
N ALA A 78 10.16 -5.08 -0.27
CA ALA A 78 11.14 -5.50 -1.26
C ALA A 78 10.81 -6.89 -1.86
N SER A 79 9.54 -7.33 -1.79
CA SER A 79 9.10 -8.61 -2.36
C SER A 79 9.87 -9.80 -1.77
N HIS A 80 10.60 -10.54 -2.60
CA HIS A 80 11.42 -11.72 -2.26
C HIS A 80 12.93 -11.41 -2.09
N ASN A 81 13.31 -10.14 -2.12
CA ASN A 81 14.70 -9.74 -1.88
C ASN A 81 15.14 -10.07 -0.44
N PRO A 82 16.45 -10.21 -0.16
CA PRO A 82 16.98 -10.45 1.18
C PRO A 82 16.41 -9.48 2.25
N PRO A 83 16.37 -9.88 3.53
CA PRO A 83 15.69 -9.12 4.59
C PRO A 83 16.30 -7.75 4.88
N ALA A 84 17.56 -7.52 4.51
CA ALA A 84 18.22 -6.21 4.65
C ALA A 84 17.64 -5.14 3.70
N TRP A 85 16.87 -5.52 2.70
CA TRP A 85 16.29 -4.60 1.73
C TRP A 85 14.87 -4.23 2.10
N ASN A 86 14.50 -3.01 1.77
CA ASN A 86 13.12 -2.56 1.71
C ASN A 86 12.90 -1.79 0.41
N GLY A 87 11.66 -1.46 0.07
CA GLY A 87 11.33 -0.78 -1.16
C GLY A 87 10.04 0.01 -1.06
N PHE A 88 9.87 0.94 -1.97
CA PHE A 88 8.70 1.80 -2.10
C PHE A 88 8.06 1.51 -3.46
N LYS A 89 6.93 0.82 -3.46
CA LYS A 89 6.21 0.43 -4.69
C LYS A 89 4.93 1.21 -4.84
N LEU A 90 4.69 1.70 -6.05
CA LEU A 90 3.49 2.46 -6.39
C LEU A 90 2.46 1.58 -7.10
N LYS A 91 1.19 1.80 -6.76
CA LYS A 91 0.01 1.29 -7.45
C LYS A 91 -0.76 2.44 -8.07
N GLY A 92 -1.25 2.25 -9.28
CA GLY A 92 -2.18 3.19 -9.89
C GLY A 92 -3.62 2.96 -9.38
N ALA A 93 -4.52 3.90 -9.70
CA ALA A 93 -5.94 3.85 -9.31
C ALA A 93 -6.66 2.56 -9.72
N TYR A 94 -6.18 1.88 -10.77
CA TYR A 94 -6.69 0.58 -11.21
C TYR A 94 -6.24 -0.61 -10.32
N GLY A 95 -5.43 -0.37 -9.26
CA GLY A 95 -4.93 -1.38 -8.33
C GLY A 95 -3.71 -2.16 -8.81
N GLY A 96 -3.32 -2.04 -10.08
CA GLY A 96 -2.10 -2.63 -10.63
C GLY A 96 -0.83 -1.84 -10.27
N THR A 97 0.32 -2.31 -10.74
CA THR A 97 1.58 -1.56 -10.63
C THR A 97 1.45 -0.24 -11.39
N ALA A 98 1.88 0.87 -10.81
CA ALA A 98 1.89 2.16 -11.48
C ALA A 98 2.63 2.08 -12.81
N THR A 99 2.25 2.93 -13.78
CA THR A 99 2.87 2.94 -15.11
C THR A 99 4.33 3.39 -15.04
N GLU A 100 5.10 3.03 -16.05
CA GLU A 100 6.49 3.46 -16.13
C GLU A 100 6.64 4.99 -16.17
N GLU A 101 5.67 5.68 -16.75
CA GLU A 101 5.62 7.14 -16.77
C GLU A 101 5.54 7.72 -15.36
N VAL A 102 4.63 7.21 -14.52
CA VAL A 102 4.50 7.63 -13.11
C VAL A 102 5.79 7.32 -12.35
N TYR A 103 6.38 6.12 -12.54
CA TYR A 103 7.65 5.79 -11.89
C TYR A 103 8.78 6.74 -12.30
N ARG A 104 8.89 7.09 -13.58
CA ARG A 104 9.91 8.04 -14.07
C ARG A 104 9.69 9.45 -13.50
N ALA A 105 8.44 9.91 -13.46
CA ALA A 105 8.10 11.22 -12.91
C ALA A 105 8.46 11.30 -11.42
N VAL A 106 8.06 10.29 -10.62
CA VAL A 106 8.42 10.22 -9.20
C VAL A 106 9.92 10.11 -8.99
N ALA A 107 10.64 9.28 -9.75
CA ALA A 107 12.09 9.15 -9.64
C ALA A 107 12.83 10.47 -9.96
N ALA A 108 12.40 11.16 -11.00
CA ALA A 108 12.95 12.47 -11.35
C ALA A 108 12.69 13.49 -10.24
N ARG A 109 11.48 13.48 -9.66
CA ARG A 109 11.14 14.39 -8.57
C ARG A 109 11.89 14.06 -7.29
N VAL A 110 12.11 12.80 -6.93
CA VAL A 110 12.92 12.37 -5.77
C VAL A 110 14.32 13.00 -5.82
N ALA A 111 14.93 13.10 -7.00
CA ALA A 111 16.26 13.72 -7.15
C ALA A 111 16.26 15.23 -6.82
N GLN A 112 15.12 15.90 -6.93
CA GLN A 112 14.94 17.32 -6.71
C GLN A 112 14.48 17.69 -5.30
N VAL A 113 13.87 16.75 -4.56
CA VAL A 113 13.36 17.02 -3.21
C VAL A 113 14.51 17.17 -2.22
N GLY A 114 14.72 18.38 -1.72
CA GLY A 114 15.66 18.71 -0.64
C GLY A 114 15.01 18.56 0.75
N PRO A 115 15.81 18.61 1.82
CA PRO A 115 15.30 18.52 3.19
C PRO A 115 14.24 19.58 3.53
N GLU A 116 14.38 20.78 2.97
CA GLU A 116 13.51 21.95 3.16
C GLU A 116 12.12 21.79 2.52
N GLN A 117 11.99 20.85 1.60
CA GLN A 117 10.73 20.56 0.90
C GLN A 117 9.93 19.43 1.54
N LEU A 118 10.50 18.75 2.53
CA LEU A 118 9.85 17.66 3.23
C LEU A 118 8.76 18.18 4.17
N ARG A 119 7.53 17.84 3.91
CA ARG A 119 6.42 18.12 4.83
C ARG A 119 6.27 16.95 5.80
N GLY A 120 6.20 17.27 7.08
CA GLY A 120 6.13 16.26 8.17
C GLY A 120 4.85 16.31 8.98
N ASP A 121 4.29 17.50 9.15
CA ASP A 121 3.07 17.73 9.91
C ASP A 121 1.94 18.13 8.97
N PRO A 122 0.72 17.62 9.16
CA PRO A 122 -0.43 17.98 8.36
C PRO A 122 -0.89 19.41 8.68
N ASP A 123 -0.40 20.40 7.93
CA ASP A 123 -0.85 21.80 8.01
C ASP A 123 -2.10 22.08 7.15
N GLY A 124 -2.66 21.04 6.51
CA GLY A 124 -3.73 21.15 5.52
C GLY A 124 -4.93 20.24 5.82
N GLU A 125 -5.75 20.02 4.80
CA GLU A 125 -6.96 19.19 4.87
C GLU A 125 -6.67 17.68 4.83
N GLY A 126 -5.41 17.28 4.70
CA GLY A 126 -5.02 15.87 4.67
C GLY A 126 -5.18 15.18 6.02
N ARG A 127 -5.49 13.89 5.97
CA ARG A 127 -5.71 13.07 7.18
C ARG A 127 -5.23 11.65 6.98
N ILE A 128 -4.96 10.97 8.10
CA ILE A 128 -4.64 9.54 8.11
C ILE A 128 -5.83 8.82 8.76
N GLU A 129 -6.36 7.84 8.04
CA GLU A 129 -7.46 6.99 8.46
C GLU A 129 -7.00 5.53 8.50
N PRO A 130 -7.51 4.68 9.40
CA PRO A 130 -7.20 3.25 9.37
C PRO A 130 -7.72 2.61 8.08
N LEU A 131 -6.96 1.66 7.54
CA LEU A 131 -7.38 0.89 6.39
C LEU A 131 -8.20 -0.34 6.83
N GLU A 132 -9.48 -0.29 6.59
CA GLU A 132 -10.40 -1.42 6.80
C GLU A 132 -10.72 -2.09 5.46
N ALA A 133 -9.99 -3.15 5.10
CA ALA A 133 -10.15 -3.80 3.80
C ALA A 133 -10.31 -5.33 3.88
N ARG A 134 -10.16 -5.95 5.07
CA ARG A 134 -10.09 -7.42 5.19
C ARG A 134 -11.42 -8.08 4.84
N GLU A 135 -12.50 -7.66 5.44
CA GLU A 135 -13.84 -8.21 5.23
C GLU A 135 -14.30 -8.00 3.80
N ALA A 136 -14.13 -6.79 3.27
CA ALA A 136 -14.47 -6.48 1.89
C ALA A 136 -13.64 -7.29 0.88
N TYR A 137 -12.37 -7.54 1.19
CA TYR A 137 -11.51 -8.39 0.36
C TYR A 137 -11.98 -9.84 0.36
N PHE A 138 -12.32 -10.41 1.52
CA PHE A 138 -12.86 -11.76 1.62
C PHE A 138 -14.21 -11.89 0.91
N GLU A 139 -15.09 -10.91 1.08
CA GLU A 139 -16.35 -10.87 0.34
C GLU A 139 -16.13 -10.83 -1.18
N ALA A 140 -15.15 -10.08 -1.66
CA ALA A 140 -14.80 -10.07 -3.08
C ALA A 140 -14.25 -11.42 -3.55
N LEU A 141 -13.44 -12.10 -2.73
CA LEU A 141 -12.95 -13.46 -3.05
C LEU A 141 -14.08 -14.47 -3.16
N THR A 142 -15.09 -14.40 -2.28
CA THR A 142 -16.25 -15.33 -2.35
C THR A 142 -17.03 -15.21 -3.65
N ARG A 143 -16.99 -14.05 -4.31
CA ARG A 143 -17.62 -13.83 -5.61
C ARG A 143 -16.80 -14.37 -6.79
N LEU A 144 -15.49 -14.58 -6.58
CA LEU A 144 -14.55 -15.03 -7.61
C LEU A 144 -14.28 -16.54 -7.54
N LEU A 145 -14.48 -17.14 -6.39
CA LEU A 145 -14.15 -18.54 -6.12
C LEU A 145 -15.41 -19.42 -6.14
N ASP A 146 -15.29 -20.62 -6.69
CA ASP A 146 -16.30 -21.65 -6.54
C ASP A 146 -16.16 -22.31 -5.17
N LEU A 147 -16.87 -21.76 -4.19
CA LEU A 147 -16.78 -22.22 -2.80
C LEU A 147 -17.36 -23.63 -2.62
N ASP A 148 -18.32 -24.05 -3.44
CA ASP A 148 -18.90 -25.38 -3.33
C ASP A 148 -17.90 -26.43 -3.83
N LEU A 149 -17.18 -26.12 -4.90
CA LEU A 149 -16.06 -26.94 -5.35
C LEU A 149 -14.98 -27.03 -4.27
N LEU A 150 -14.62 -25.92 -3.65
CA LEU A 150 -13.60 -25.88 -2.59
C LEU A 150 -14.01 -26.69 -1.36
N ARG A 151 -15.27 -26.59 -0.93
CA ARG A 151 -15.82 -27.39 0.19
C ARG A 151 -15.87 -28.89 -0.13
N GLY A 152 -16.00 -29.25 -1.41
CA GLY A 152 -15.98 -30.61 -1.89
C GLY A 152 -14.59 -31.26 -1.95
N LEU A 153 -13.51 -30.50 -1.80
CA LEU A 153 -12.16 -31.02 -1.85
C LEU A 153 -11.90 -31.99 -0.69
N ARG A 154 -11.28 -33.12 -1.02
CA ARG A 154 -10.86 -34.12 -0.02
C ARG A 154 -9.35 -34.00 0.15
N GLY A 155 -8.90 -33.96 1.41
CA GLY A 155 -7.48 -33.90 1.73
C GLY A 155 -7.21 -32.87 2.82
N VAL A 156 -5.92 -32.65 3.06
CA VAL A 156 -5.42 -31.64 4.01
C VAL A 156 -4.75 -30.53 3.23
N LEU A 157 -5.20 -29.30 3.42
CA LEU A 157 -4.53 -28.11 2.91
C LEU A 157 -3.64 -27.52 4.00
N VAL A 158 -2.35 -27.44 3.75
CA VAL A 158 -1.39 -26.79 4.64
C VAL A 158 -0.95 -25.48 4.02
N HIS A 159 -1.16 -24.37 4.73
CA HIS A 159 -0.68 -23.05 4.33
C HIS A 159 0.39 -22.59 5.30
N ASP A 160 1.60 -22.42 4.81
CA ASP A 160 2.72 -21.83 5.55
C ASP A 160 3.07 -20.47 4.93
N ALA A 161 2.81 -19.39 5.65
CA ALA A 161 3.16 -18.05 5.22
C ALA A 161 4.65 -17.71 5.39
N MET A 162 5.44 -18.61 6.00
CA MET A 162 6.89 -18.44 6.24
C MET A 162 7.24 -17.06 6.85
N GLY A 163 6.41 -16.59 7.79
CA GLY A 163 6.55 -15.25 8.39
C GLY A 163 6.16 -14.08 7.48
N GLY A 164 5.59 -14.34 6.32
CA GLY A 164 5.14 -13.32 5.38
C GLY A 164 3.81 -12.67 5.76
N ALA A 165 3.43 -11.60 5.04
CA ALA A 165 2.26 -10.79 5.30
C ALA A 165 0.91 -11.53 5.13
N ALA A 166 0.91 -12.74 4.56
CA ALA A 166 -0.27 -13.58 4.44
C ALA A 166 -0.56 -14.43 5.69
N ALA A 167 0.25 -14.33 6.76
CA ALA A 167 0.02 -15.04 8.01
C ALA A 167 -1.37 -14.70 8.58
N GLY A 168 -2.15 -15.74 8.92
CA GLY A 168 -3.51 -15.59 9.45
C GLY A 168 -4.61 -15.23 8.43
N TRP A 169 -4.25 -15.00 7.17
CA TRP A 169 -5.25 -14.66 6.13
C TRP A 169 -6.08 -15.87 5.71
N MET A 170 -5.44 -17.01 5.43
CA MET A 170 -6.17 -18.24 5.05
C MET A 170 -7.07 -18.76 6.16
N ALA A 171 -6.67 -18.63 7.41
CA ALA A 171 -7.49 -19.07 8.56
C ALA A 171 -8.70 -18.14 8.81
N GLY A 172 -8.66 -16.92 8.30
CA GLY A 172 -9.76 -15.96 8.42
C GLY A 172 -10.72 -15.94 7.24
N PHE A 173 -10.36 -16.62 6.15
CA PHE A 173 -11.21 -16.79 4.97
C PHE A 173 -12.00 -18.11 5.04
#